data_ae9555fd341b09cc1e0e024274420629
#
_entry.id   ae9555fd341b09cc1e0e024274420629
#
_cell.length_a   1.000
_cell.length_b   1.000
_cell.length_c   1.000
_cell.angle_alpha   90.00
_cell.angle_beta   90.00
_cell.angle_gamma   90.00
#
_symmetry.space_group_name_H-M   'P 1'
#
loop_
_entity.id
_entity.type
_entity.pdbx_description
1 polymer ?
#
loop_
_entity_poly.entity_id
_entity_poly.type
_entity_poly.pdbx_seq_one_letter_code
_entity_poly.pdbx_strand_id
1 'polypeptide(L)'
;MRSSAASDVYKRQDIANASSLHSLRYADSDAPLNTEYQLRSINAVIDEVITDPVLAKVLVGNLPLYAAEKDKTPFSTHAFIMDFYNQSAFRVRGGSDSIATALVDTINRYGGEVLTRQKVTRIVCDDTHAVGVEVDGGEMLPCDIVISDAHPMRTLELLDTRLIRPAFRRRINHIPQTVGGFSVYLHFKENTVPYLNYNYYGYQGDTPWDCERYTEQSWPKGFLYMHFCPETDTPYASTGVILSYMQMADVEQWKGTAPGRRGQAYEDFKRRKAERLLDVLEEHFPGIRSGIQNYYTSTPLTYLDYTGTEGGSMYGNARDIGLGSAGRVPQRTRIPNLYLTGQNINSHGMLGVLVGTVVTCSELLTAKTIYEQIKKAGE
;
A
#
# COMPACT_ATOMS: atom_id res chain seq x y z
N MET A 1 -22.17 -14.40 3.31
CA MET A 1 -22.71 -13.61 4.43
C MET A 1 -22.15 -12.21 4.37
N ARG A 2 -22.98 -11.20 4.16
CA ARG A 2 -22.56 -9.84 4.46
C ARG A 2 -22.50 -9.76 5.99
N SER A 3 -21.32 -9.69 6.56
CA SER A 3 -21.22 -9.44 8.00
C SER A 3 -21.89 -8.09 8.28
N SER A 4 -22.97 -8.09 9.05
CA SER A 4 -23.62 -6.85 9.47
C SER A 4 -22.63 -5.90 10.15
N ALA A 5 -21.65 -6.45 10.86
CA ALA A 5 -20.57 -5.72 11.49
C ALA A 5 -19.64 -5.02 10.49
N ALA A 6 -19.23 -5.68 9.40
CA ALA A 6 -18.42 -5.05 8.37
C ALA A 6 -19.21 -3.94 7.65
N SER A 7 -20.48 -4.19 7.37
CA SER A 7 -21.40 -3.19 6.80
C SER A 7 -21.61 -2.00 7.72
N ASP A 8 -21.68 -2.22 9.03
CA ASP A 8 -21.88 -1.15 10.02
C ASP A 8 -20.62 -0.32 10.24
N VAL A 9 -19.47 -0.94 10.32
CA VAL A 9 -18.18 -0.22 10.38
C VAL A 9 -18.01 0.64 9.14
N TYR A 10 -18.35 0.10 8.00
CA TYR A 10 -18.20 0.76 6.71
C TYR A 10 -19.20 1.94 6.55
N LYS A 11 -20.46 1.74 6.85
CA LYS A 11 -21.50 2.78 6.75
C LYS A 11 -21.35 3.94 7.73
N ARG A 12 -20.60 3.72 8.81
CA ARG A 12 -20.44 4.68 9.91
C ARG A 12 -19.10 5.39 9.93
N GLN A 13 -18.25 5.10 8.96
CA GLN A 13 -16.98 5.78 8.85
C GLN A 13 -17.13 7.05 8.04
N ASP A 14 -16.36 8.06 8.40
CA ASP A 14 -16.11 9.26 7.61
C ASP A 14 -15.81 8.94 6.15
N ILE A 15 -15.89 9.94 5.29
CA ILE A 15 -15.42 9.90 3.90
C ILE A 15 -14.05 9.21 3.78
N ALA A 16 -13.19 9.40 4.77
CA ALA A 16 -11.86 8.76 4.88
C ALA A 16 -11.86 7.24 4.84
N ASN A 17 -12.96 6.60 5.16
CA ASN A 17 -13.05 5.16 5.31
C ASN A 17 -13.99 4.50 4.29
N ALA A 18 -14.45 5.25 3.31
CA ALA A 18 -15.30 4.70 2.26
C ALA A 18 -14.53 3.72 1.36
N SER A 19 -15.12 2.56 1.08
CA SER A 19 -14.50 1.53 0.23
C SER A 19 -14.67 1.79 -1.27
N SER A 20 -15.56 2.69 -1.65
CA SER A 20 -15.78 3.07 -3.04
C SER A 20 -16.46 4.43 -3.14
N LEU A 21 -16.44 5.05 -4.33
CA LEU A 21 -17.21 6.26 -4.62
C LEU A 21 -18.73 6.03 -4.45
N HIS A 22 -19.21 4.83 -4.77
CA HIS A 22 -20.59 4.45 -4.54
C HIS A 22 -20.96 4.54 -3.07
N SER A 23 -20.10 4.02 -2.21
CA SER A 23 -20.31 4.06 -0.76
C SER A 23 -20.24 5.47 -0.19
N LEU A 24 -19.34 6.32 -0.72
CA LEU A 24 -19.31 7.74 -0.37
C LEU A 24 -20.63 8.46 -0.65
N ARG A 25 -21.30 8.13 -1.76
CA ARG A 25 -22.58 8.75 -2.14
C ARG A 25 -23.72 8.41 -1.19
N TYR A 26 -23.65 7.26 -0.55
CA TYR A 26 -24.70 6.71 0.32
C TYR A 26 -24.28 6.62 1.78
N ALA A 27 -23.13 7.21 2.15
CA ALA A 27 -22.72 7.26 3.55
C ALA A 27 -23.72 8.06 4.37
N ASP A 28 -24.21 7.45 5.44
CA ASP A 28 -24.99 8.14 6.44
C ASP A 28 -24.03 8.88 7.38
N SER A 29 -23.93 10.20 7.19
CA SER A 29 -23.01 11.03 7.96
C SER A 29 -23.42 11.18 9.44
N ASP A 30 -24.66 10.84 9.78
CA ASP A 30 -25.18 11.02 11.14
C ASP A 30 -25.09 9.73 11.98
N ALA A 31 -24.67 8.61 11.38
CA ALA A 31 -24.52 7.35 12.10
C ALA A 31 -23.30 7.39 13.05
N PRO A 32 -23.47 6.97 14.31
CA PRO A 32 -22.37 6.95 15.26
C PRO A 32 -21.29 5.96 14.82
N LEU A 33 -20.01 6.35 14.96
CA LEU A 33 -18.87 5.50 14.70
C LEU A 33 -18.89 4.25 15.61
N ASN A 34 -18.93 3.07 15.02
CA ASN A 34 -18.68 1.84 15.75
C ASN A 34 -17.18 1.64 15.91
N THR A 35 -16.65 2.00 17.06
CA THR A 35 -15.21 1.90 17.36
C THR A 35 -14.80 0.50 17.85
N GLU A 36 -15.75 -0.38 18.16
CA GLU A 36 -15.47 -1.71 18.70
C GLU A 36 -14.48 -2.48 17.81
N TYR A 37 -14.79 -2.60 16.53
CA TYR A 37 -13.97 -3.34 15.57
C TYR A 37 -12.67 -2.64 15.15
N GLN A 38 -12.49 -1.38 15.56
CA GLN A 38 -11.21 -0.67 15.44
C GLN A 38 -10.22 -1.03 16.55
N LEU A 39 -10.72 -1.58 17.66
CA LEU A 39 -9.92 -1.92 18.84
C LEU A 39 -9.79 -3.44 19.04
N ARG A 40 -10.37 -4.24 18.17
CA ARG A 40 -10.29 -5.70 18.20
C ARG A 40 -9.48 -6.21 17.01
N SER A 41 -8.62 -7.19 17.25
CA SER A 41 -7.82 -7.81 16.19
C SER A 41 -8.69 -8.66 15.26
N ILE A 42 -8.19 -8.92 14.05
CA ILE A 42 -8.85 -9.80 13.08
C ILE A 42 -9.11 -11.17 13.72
N ASN A 43 -8.08 -11.76 14.32
CA ASN A 43 -8.18 -13.09 14.91
C ASN A 43 -9.22 -13.15 16.03
N ALA A 44 -9.24 -12.16 16.94
CA ALA A 44 -10.18 -12.14 18.04
C ALA A 44 -11.65 -12.12 17.58
N VAL A 45 -11.95 -11.43 16.47
CA VAL A 45 -13.32 -11.38 15.93
C VAL A 45 -13.66 -12.65 15.13
N ILE A 46 -12.72 -13.14 14.33
CA ILE A 46 -12.93 -14.37 13.54
C ILE A 46 -13.14 -15.57 14.46
N ASP A 47 -12.30 -15.76 15.49
CA ASP A 47 -12.39 -16.89 16.42
C ASP A 47 -13.67 -16.86 17.27
N GLU A 48 -14.23 -15.69 17.55
CA GLU A 48 -15.51 -15.56 18.27
C GLU A 48 -16.71 -16.03 17.43
N VAL A 49 -16.67 -15.78 16.12
CA VAL A 49 -17.83 -15.99 15.24
C VAL A 49 -17.72 -17.28 14.45
N ILE A 50 -16.51 -17.73 14.11
CA ILE A 50 -16.24 -18.85 13.22
C ILE A 50 -15.63 -20.01 14.00
N THR A 51 -16.39 -21.09 14.12
CA THR A 51 -15.95 -22.32 14.81
C THR A 51 -15.24 -23.32 13.89
N ASP A 52 -15.48 -23.25 12.59
CA ASP A 52 -14.80 -24.09 11.60
C ASP A 52 -13.40 -23.54 11.31
N PRO A 53 -12.32 -24.28 11.63
CA PRO A 53 -10.95 -23.81 11.46
C PRO A 53 -10.54 -23.67 9.97
N VAL A 54 -11.18 -24.39 9.06
CA VAL A 54 -10.90 -24.26 7.63
C VAL A 54 -11.52 -22.96 7.11
N LEU A 55 -12.77 -22.71 7.46
CA LEU A 55 -13.46 -21.48 7.09
C LEU A 55 -12.74 -20.25 7.66
N ALA A 56 -12.28 -20.30 8.92
CA ALA A 56 -11.51 -19.22 9.52
C ALA A 56 -10.24 -18.89 8.70
N LYS A 57 -9.50 -19.90 8.23
CA LYS A 57 -8.32 -19.73 7.38
C LYS A 57 -8.67 -19.15 5.99
N VAL A 58 -9.78 -19.61 5.41
CA VAL A 58 -10.25 -19.10 4.09
C VAL A 58 -10.60 -17.61 4.18
N LEU A 59 -11.29 -17.20 5.24
CA LEU A 59 -11.70 -15.81 5.43
C LEU A 59 -10.52 -14.84 5.57
N VAL A 60 -9.37 -15.32 6.04
CA VAL A 60 -8.14 -14.52 6.15
C VAL A 60 -7.09 -14.84 5.08
N GLY A 61 -7.46 -15.63 4.07
CA GLY A 61 -6.53 -16.10 3.03
C GLY A 61 -5.95 -15.02 2.13
N ASN A 62 -6.42 -13.78 2.20
CA ASN A 62 -5.93 -12.66 1.40
C ASN A 62 -5.07 -11.65 2.20
N LEU A 63 -4.57 -12.03 3.37
CA LEU A 63 -3.73 -11.18 4.23
C LEU A 63 -2.53 -10.52 3.51
N PRO A 64 -1.89 -11.15 2.49
CA PRO A 64 -0.80 -10.53 1.75
C PRO A 64 -1.16 -9.22 1.05
N LEU A 65 -2.44 -8.94 0.82
CA LEU A 65 -2.90 -7.68 0.22
C LEU A 65 -2.64 -6.44 1.10
N TYR A 66 -2.44 -6.62 2.40
CA TYR A 66 -2.30 -5.51 3.34
C TYR A 66 -1.38 -5.79 4.53
N ALA A 67 -0.59 -6.87 4.43
CA ALA A 67 0.37 -7.29 5.44
C ALA A 67 -0.22 -7.34 6.86
N ALA A 68 -1.39 -7.99 7.01
CA ALA A 68 -2.05 -8.09 8.30
C ALA A 68 -1.28 -8.98 9.27
N GLU A 69 -1.23 -8.55 10.52
CA GLU A 69 -0.71 -9.32 11.66
C GLU A 69 -1.88 -9.82 12.52
N LYS A 70 -1.82 -11.10 12.89
CA LYS A 70 -2.89 -11.87 13.53
C LYS A 70 -3.60 -11.14 14.69
N ASP A 71 -2.81 -10.70 15.67
CA ASP A 71 -3.33 -10.16 16.94
C ASP A 71 -3.19 -8.62 17.03
N LYS A 72 -2.73 -7.96 15.97
CA LYS A 72 -2.48 -6.53 15.94
C LYS A 72 -3.36 -5.76 14.97
N THR A 73 -3.59 -6.31 13.77
CA THR A 73 -4.35 -5.58 12.75
C THR A 73 -5.82 -5.50 13.16
N PRO A 74 -6.41 -4.29 13.15
CA PRO A 74 -7.83 -4.11 13.48
C PRO A 74 -8.74 -4.90 12.54
N PHE A 75 -9.78 -5.54 13.09
CA PHE A 75 -10.79 -6.22 12.27
C PHE A 75 -11.47 -5.27 11.28
N SER A 76 -11.67 -4.01 11.67
CA SER A 76 -12.22 -2.99 10.77
C SER A 76 -11.41 -2.82 9.47
N THR A 77 -10.09 -2.93 9.53
CA THR A 77 -9.22 -2.89 8.34
C THR A 77 -9.49 -4.07 7.42
N HIS A 78 -9.58 -5.28 7.99
CA HIS A 78 -9.91 -6.49 7.25
C HIS A 78 -11.31 -6.41 6.62
N ALA A 79 -12.31 -6.05 7.42
CA ALA A 79 -13.70 -5.94 6.97
C ALA A 79 -13.86 -4.92 5.82
N PHE A 80 -13.17 -3.78 5.91
CA PHE A 80 -13.13 -2.76 4.86
C PHE A 80 -12.58 -3.33 3.54
N ILE A 81 -11.45 -4.03 3.59
CA ILE A 81 -10.81 -4.60 2.40
C ILE A 81 -11.69 -5.72 1.82
N MET A 82 -12.24 -6.59 2.67
CA MET A 82 -13.11 -7.68 2.23
C MET A 82 -14.42 -7.18 1.62
N ASP A 83 -15.04 -6.16 2.21
CA ASP A 83 -16.25 -5.56 1.66
C ASP A 83 -16.00 -4.98 0.26
N PHE A 84 -14.86 -4.30 0.09
CA PHE A 84 -14.45 -3.77 -1.20
C PHE A 84 -14.33 -4.86 -2.27
N TYR A 85 -13.63 -5.95 -1.98
CA TYR A 85 -13.48 -7.07 -2.91
C TYR A 85 -14.79 -7.83 -3.16
N ASN A 86 -15.68 -7.90 -2.16
CA ASN A 86 -16.99 -8.53 -2.32
C ASN A 86 -17.93 -7.70 -3.19
N GLN A 87 -17.77 -6.38 -3.22
CA GLN A 87 -18.55 -5.53 -4.12
C GLN A 87 -18.09 -5.68 -5.56
N SER A 88 -16.78 -5.62 -5.79
CA SER A 88 -16.20 -5.71 -7.13
C SER A 88 -14.67 -5.79 -7.06
N ALA A 89 -14.08 -6.49 -8.02
CA ALA A 89 -12.64 -6.50 -8.24
C ALA A 89 -12.33 -6.29 -9.72
N PHE A 90 -11.48 -5.33 -10.02
CA PHE A 90 -11.11 -4.96 -11.40
C PHE A 90 -9.61 -4.96 -11.57
N ARG A 91 -9.17 -5.18 -12.80
CA ARG A 91 -7.80 -4.93 -13.25
C ARG A 91 -7.80 -3.87 -14.33
N VAL A 92 -6.77 -3.06 -14.32
CA VAL A 92 -6.60 -2.01 -15.33
C VAL A 92 -6.01 -2.64 -16.58
N ARG A 93 -6.70 -2.50 -17.70
CA ARG A 93 -6.21 -2.93 -19.03
C ARG A 93 -4.97 -2.10 -19.39
N GLY A 94 -3.91 -2.77 -19.83
CA GLY A 94 -2.65 -2.11 -20.16
C GLY A 94 -1.78 -1.70 -18.97
N GLY A 95 -2.20 -2.05 -17.74
CA GLY A 95 -1.42 -1.81 -16.53
C GLY A 95 -1.71 -0.49 -15.82
N SER A 96 -1.07 -0.28 -14.68
CA SER A 96 -1.30 0.89 -13.81
C SER A 96 -0.77 2.22 -14.37
N ASP A 97 0.13 2.18 -15.35
CA ASP A 97 0.66 3.39 -15.99
C ASP A 97 -0.43 4.22 -16.68
N SER A 98 -1.49 3.56 -17.17
CA SER A 98 -2.65 4.26 -17.75
C SER A 98 -3.36 5.15 -16.72
N ILE A 99 -3.42 4.74 -15.45
CA ILE A 99 -3.97 5.58 -14.37
C ILE A 99 -3.06 6.79 -14.12
N ALA A 100 -1.75 6.56 -14.02
CA ALA A 100 -0.79 7.65 -13.82
C ALA A 100 -0.85 8.66 -14.98
N THR A 101 -0.89 8.18 -16.21
CA THR A 101 -1.01 9.03 -17.41
C THR A 101 -2.29 9.86 -17.37
N ALA A 102 -3.44 9.25 -17.07
CA ALA A 102 -4.71 9.98 -17.00
C ALA A 102 -4.72 11.06 -15.92
N LEU A 103 -4.04 10.82 -14.78
CA LEU A 103 -3.87 11.82 -13.74
C LEU A 103 -2.94 12.95 -14.16
N VAL A 104 -1.81 12.64 -14.80
CA VAL A 104 -0.88 13.64 -15.37
C VAL A 104 -1.57 14.51 -16.41
N ASP A 105 -2.31 13.92 -17.35
CA ASP A 105 -3.08 14.64 -18.35
C ASP A 105 -4.12 15.57 -17.72
N THR A 106 -4.73 15.12 -16.62
CA THR A 106 -5.69 15.94 -15.88
C THR A 106 -4.99 17.13 -15.21
N ILE A 107 -3.85 16.93 -14.56
CA ILE A 107 -3.05 18.00 -13.95
C ILE A 107 -2.68 19.04 -15.00
N ASN A 108 -2.14 18.59 -16.13
CA ASN A 108 -1.73 19.48 -17.23
C ASN A 108 -2.91 20.26 -17.83
N ARG A 109 -4.08 19.62 -17.96
CA ARG A 109 -5.32 20.26 -18.45
C ARG A 109 -5.76 21.43 -17.57
N TYR A 110 -5.51 21.35 -16.28
CA TYR A 110 -5.81 22.42 -15.33
C TYR A 110 -4.65 23.38 -15.09
N GLY A 111 -3.60 23.34 -15.93
CA GLY A 111 -2.46 24.26 -15.87
C GLY A 111 -1.41 23.93 -14.83
N GLY A 112 -1.49 22.73 -14.24
CA GLY A 112 -0.44 22.20 -13.38
C GLY A 112 0.67 21.53 -14.18
N GLU A 113 1.76 21.19 -13.51
CA GLU A 113 2.91 20.49 -14.09
C GLU A 113 3.30 19.28 -13.24
N VAL A 114 3.78 18.23 -13.88
CA VAL A 114 4.37 17.05 -13.23
C VAL A 114 5.86 17.01 -13.58
N LEU A 115 6.70 17.32 -12.59
CA LEU A 115 8.15 17.32 -12.73
C LEU A 115 8.72 15.99 -12.26
N THR A 116 9.31 15.22 -13.17
CA THR A 116 10.02 13.99 -12.86
C THR A 116 11.51 14.24 -12.67
N ARG A 117 12.21 13.34 -11.95
CA ARG A 117 13.65 13.46 -11.67
C ARG A 117 14.01 14.72 -10.88
N GLN A 118 13.05 15.26 -10.14
CA GLN A 118 13.21 16.42 -9.26
C GLN A 118 12.99 15.92 -7.81
N LYS A 119 14.09 15.56 -7.16
CA LYS A 119 14.01 15.10 -5.78
C LYS A 119 13.94 16.30 -4.85
N VAL A 120 12.89 16.37 -4.04
CA VAL A 120 12.82 17.37 -2.96
C VAL A 120 13.85 17.01 -1.89
N THR A 121 14.71 17.95 -1.58
CA THR A 121 15.80 17.81 -0.59
C THR A 121 15.48 18.52 0.72
N ARG A 122 14.62 19.55 0.69
CA ARG A 122 14.19 20.29 1.87
C ARG A 122 12.80 20.90 1.69
N ILE A 123 12.01 20.94 2.74
CA ILE A 123 10.82 21.79 2.86
C ILE A 123 11.24 23.01 3.63
N VAL A 124 11.25 24.15 2.96
CA VAL A 124 11.73 25.43 3.52
C VAL A 124 10.61 26.10 4.30
N CYS A 125 10.87 26.43 5.55
CA CYS A 125 9.93 27.13 6.42
C CYS A 125 10.55 28.43 6.93
N ASP A 126 9.71 29.44 7.11
CA ASP A 126 10.00 30.57 7.97
C ASP A 126 9.61 30.24 9.44
N ASP A 127 9.47 31.25 10.29
CA ASP A 127 9.09 31.06 11.68
C ASP A 127 7.63 30.64 11.91
N THR A 128 6.80 30.65 10.86
CA THR A 128 5.34 30.48 10.95
C THR A 128 4.77 29.43 10.03
N HIS A 129 5.31 29.23 8.83
CA HIS A 129 4.76 28.35 7.80
C HIS A 129 5.81 27.86 6.78
N ALA A 130 5.43 26.96 5.89
CA ALA A 130 6.25 26.54 4.75
C ALA A 130 6.19 27.60 3.64
N VAL A 131 7.34 27.96 3.09
CA VAL A 131 7.46 28.97 2.02
C VAL A 131 7.82 28.37 0.67
N GLY A 132 8.13 27.07 0.62
CA GLY A 132 8.44 26.35 -0.62
C GLY A 132 9.23 25.06 -0.36
N VAL A 133 9.72 24.49 -1.45
CA VAL A 133 10.57 23.29 -1.42
C VAL A 133 11.85 23.54 -2.20
N GLU A 134 12.94 22.95 -1.73
CA GLU A 134 14.21 22.90 -2.44
C GLU A 134 14.35 21.53 -3.12
N VAL A 135 14.76 21.53 -4.37
CA VAL A 135 14.99 20.31 -5.15
C VAL A 135 16.48 20.07 -5.39
N ASP A 136 16.83 18.88 -5.93
CA ASP A 136 18.21 18.56 -6.31
C ASP A 136 18.81 19.68 -7.17
N GLY A 137 20.03 20.12 -6.83
CA GLY A 137 20.70 21.26 -7.46
C GLY A 137 20.50 22.57 -6.72
N GLY A 138 19.70 22.62 -5.66
CA GLY A 138 19.51 23.79 -4.80
C GLY A 138 18.50 24.80 -5.34
N GLU A 139 17.74 24.46 -6.37
CA GLU A 139 16.64 25.29 -6.87
C GLU A 139 15.51 25.35 -5.86
N MET A 140 15.04 26.57 -5.56
CA MET A 140 13.91 26.82 -4.68
C MET A 140 12.62 27.01 -5.49
N LEU A 141 11.62 26.20 -5.21
CA LEU A 141 10.28 26.31 -5.77
C LEU A 141 9.36 26.92 -4.68
N PRO A 142 9.02 28.22 -4.76
CA PRO A 142 8.15 28.86 -3.81
C PRO A 142 6.71 28.36 -3.95
N CYS A 143 5.98 28.22 -2.86
CA CYS A 143 4.59 27.81 -2.86
C CYS A 143 3.85 28.24 -1.59
N ASP A 144 2.54 28.42 -1.73
CA ASP A 144 1.65 28.79 -0.62
C ASP A 144 1.21 27.57 0.20
N ILE A 145 1.18 26.38 -0.41
CA ILE A 145 0.74 25.12 0.21
C ILE A 145 1.70 24.01 -0.19
N VAL A 146 2.09 23.19 0.77
CA VAL A 146 2.84 21.95 0.55
C VAL A 146 1.96 20.76 0.92
N ILE A 147 1.79 19.82 0.00
CA ILE A 147 1.15 18.52 0.25
C ILE A 147 2.21 17.43 0.03
N SER A 148 2.57 16.72 1.08
CA SER A 148 3.59 15.68 1.02
C SER A 148 2.95 14.29 1.00
N ASP A 149 3.21 13.53 -0.07
CA ASP A 149 2.89 12.10 -0.18
C ASP A 149 4.10 11.21 0.20
N ALA A 150 5.23 11.79 0.51
CA ALA A 150 6.38 11.05 1.01
C ALA A 150 6.06 10.40 2.37
N HIS A 151 6.74 9.29 2.67
CA HIS A 151 6.59 8.65 3.99
C HIS A 151 6.71 9.70 5.10
N PRO A 152 5.84 9.71 6.15
CA PRO A 152 5.83 10.75 7.18
C PRO A 152 7.19 10.98 7.84
N MET A 153 7.98 9.93 8.08
CA MET A 153 9.35 10.06 8.59
C MET A 153 10.22 10.86 7.62
N ARG A 154 10.13 10.56 6.31
CA ARG A 154 10.89 11.28 5.27
C ARG A 154 10.45 12.74 5.17
N THR A 155 9.15 13.00 5.22
CA THR A 155 8.67 14.39 5.27
C THR A 155 9.24 15.14 6.46
N LEU A 156 9.28 14.50 7.64
CA LEU A 156 9.87 15.13 8.83
C LEU A 156 11.39 15.34 8.70
N GLU A 157 12.12 14.47 8.02
CA GLU A 157 13.55 14.63 7.76
C GLU A 157 13.85 15.81 6.83
N LEU A 158 12.93 16.10 5.88
CA LEU A 158 13.04 17.26 4.97
C LEU A 158 12.82 18.61 5.69
N LEU A 159 12.36 18.60 6.95
CA LEU A 159 12.01 19.78 7.71
C LEU A 159 13.14 20.16 8.70
N ASP A 160 13.77 21.30 8.49
CA ASP A 160 14.66 21.94 9.45
C ASP A 160 13.94 23.14 10.09
N THR A 161 13.04 22.86 11.05
CA THR A 161 12.25 23.88 11.70
C THR A 161 11.87 23.50 13.13
N ARG A 162 11.68 24.51 13.98
CA ARG A 162 11.18 24.37 15.36
C ARG A 162 9.65 24.26 15.44
N LEU A 163 8.92 24.50 14.34
CA LEU A 163 7.47 24.40 14.28
C LEU A 163 6.96 22.97 14.58
N ILE A 164 7.76 21.96 14.29
CA ILE A 164 7.48 20.57 14.63
C ILE A 164 8.17 20.18 15.94
N ARG A 165 7.37 19.87 16.95
CA ARG A 165 7.88 19.49 18.28
C ARG A 165 8.65 18.16 18.24
N PRO A 166 9.74 18.00 18.99
CA PRO A 166 10.50 16.76 19.07
C PRO A 166 9.65 15.54 19.48
N ALA A 167 8.64 15.72 20.32
CA ALA A 167 7.73 14.65 20.71
C ALA A 167 6.90 14.10 19.53
N PHE A 168 6.48 14.97 18.60
CA PHE A 168 5.78 14.54 17.39
C PHE A 168 6.71 13.74 16.48
N ARG A 169 7.95 14.22 16.24
CA ARG A 169 8.97 13.50 15.47
C ARG A 169 9.22 12.11 16.07
N ARG A 170 9.45 12.03 17.38
CA ARG A 170 9.66 10.75 18.07
C ARG A 170 8.47 9.83 17.88
N ARG A 171 7.24 10.31 18.07
CA ARG A 171 6.02 9.50 17.88
C ARG A 171 5.93 8.91 16.47
N ILE A 172 6.10 9.72 15.44
CA ILE A 172 6.04 9.26 14.04
C ILE A 172 7.14 8.24 13.76
N ASN A 173 8.37 8.48 14.23
CA ASN A 173 9.50 7.58 13.99
C ASN A 173 9.41 6.25 14.74
N HIS A 174 8.50 6.11 15.71
CA HIS A 174 8.27 4.87 16.45
C HIS A 174 7.04 4.08 15.97
N ILE A 175 6.34 4.56 14.96
CA ILE A 175 5.23 3.78 14.37
C ILE A 175 5.84 2.56 13.65
N PRO A 176 5.44 1.33 14.02
CA PRO A 176 5.93 0.13 13.36
C PRO A 176 5.60 0.15 11.86
N GLN A 177 6.48 -0.45 11.08
CA GLN A 177 6.31 -0.59 9.64
C GLN A 177 5.83 -1.99 9.31
N THR A 178 5.05 -2.14 8.24
CA THR A 178 4.70 -3.45 7.71
C THR A 178 5.92 -4.14 7.09
N VAL A 179 5.84 -5.44 6.93
CA VAL A 179 6.91 -6.22 6.30
C VAL A 179 7.16 -5.76 4.85
N GLY A 180 8.38 -5.91 4.38
CA GLY A 180 8.75 -5.76 2.98
C GLY A 180 8.39 -6.99 2.14
N GLY A 181 8.71 -6.94 0.86
CA GLY A 181 8.43 -8.04 -0.06
C GLY A 181 9.57 -8.33 -1.01
N PHE A 182 9.59 -9.57 -1.46
CA PHE A 182 10.36 -10.03 -2.59
C PHE A 182 9.41 -10.37 -3.73
N SER A 183 9.58 -9.72 -4.88
CA SER A 183 8.74 -9.99 -6.05
C SER A 183 9.59 -10.50 -7.20
N VAL A 184 9.01 -11.42 -7.97
CA VAL A 184 9.51 -11.86 -9.27
C VAL A 184 8.49 -11.43 -10.31
N TYR A 185 8.85 -10.47 -11.14
CA TYR A 185 8.06 -9.97 -12.25
C TYR A 185 8.36 -10.81 -13.47
N LEU A 186 7.35 -11.50 -13.97
CA LEU A 186 7.44 -12.48 -15.04
C LEU A 186 7.08 -11.85 -16.38
N HIS A 187 7.87 -12.13 -17.39
CA HIS A 187 7.53 -11.89 -18.78
C HIS A 187 7.38 -13.25 -19.48
N PHE A 188 6.22 -13.49 -20.06
CA PHE A 188 5.90 -14.78 -20.68
C PHE A 188 6.19 -14.77 -22.18
N LYS A 189 6.49 -15.94 -22.72
CA LYS A 189 6.53 -16.17 -24.16
C LYS A 189 5.13 -16.03 -24.73
N GLU A 190 5.02 -15.54 -25.94
CA GLU A 190 3.74 -15.36 -26.60
C GLU A 190 2.93 -16.67 -26.67
N ASN A 191 1.66 -16.58 -26.36
CA ASN A 191 0.69 -17.65 -26.46
C ASN A 191 1.03 -18.94 -25.68
N THR A 192 1.78 -18.82 -24.58
CA THR A 192 2.20 -20.01 -23.80
C THR A 192 1.48 -20.15 -22.47
N VAL A 193 1.19 -19.04 -21.78
CA VAL A 193 0.61 -19.07 -20.43
C VAL A 193 -0.83 -18.55 -20.49
N PRO A 194 -1.84 -19.38 -20.17
CA PRO A 194 -3.24 -18.94 -20.13
C PRO A 194 -3.42 -17.79 -19.12
N TYR A 195 -4.23 -16.79 -19.51
CA TYR A 195 -4.51 -15.65 -18.64
C TYR A 195 -5.39 -16.05 -17.45
N LEU A 196 -4.93 -15.70 -16.23
CA LEU A 196 -5.70 -15.88 -15.01
C LEU A 196 -6.39 -14.55 -14.63
N ASN A 197 -7.72 -14.55 -14.69
CA ASN A 197 -8.52 -13.40 -14.23
C ASN A 197 -8.84 -13.44 -12.74
N TYR A 198 -7.87 -13.91 -11.93
CA TYR A 198 -7.96 -13.95 -10.47
C TYR A 198 -6.55 -13.88 -9.86
N ASN A 199 -6.48 -13.56 -8.58
CA ASN A 199 -5.27 -13.66 -7.79
C ASN A 199 -5.24 -15.03 -7.13
N TYR A 200 -4.05 -15.63 -7.06
CA TYR A 200 -3.81 -16.89 -6.35
C TYR A 200 -3.00 -16.62 -5.10
N TYR A 201 -3.48 -17.08 -3.96
CA TYR A 201 -2.80 -17.01 -2.68
C TYR A 201 -2.43 -18.42 -2.25
N GLY A 202 -1.14 -18.72 -2.19
CA GLY A 202 -0.62 -20.00 -1.76
C GLY A 202 0.08 -19.91 -0.41
N TYR A 203 -0.05 -20.96 0.40
CA TYR A 203 0.58 -21.02 1.72
C TYR A 203 1.27 -22.36 1.89
N GLN A 204 2.53 -22.31 2.36
CA GLN A 204 3.28 -23.49 2.75
C GLN A 204 3.12 -23.74 4.23
N GLY A 205 2.06 -24.45 4.63
CA GLY A 205 1.75 -24.75 6.00
C GLY A 205 0.26 -24.68 6.31
N ASP A 206 -0.10 -24.85 7.58
CA ASP A 206 -1.48 -24.99 8.00
C ASP A 206 -2.21 -23.66 8.22
N THR A 207 -1.55 -22.54 8.07
CA THR A 207 -2.11 -21.23 8.39
C THR A 207 -1.62 -20.14 7.44
N PRO A 208 -2.49 -19.19 7.04
CA PRO A 208 -2.08 -17.97 6.32
C PRO A 208 -1.41 -16.93 7.22
N TRP A 209 -1.44 -17.13 8.54
CA TRP A 209 -0.81 -16.23 9.51
C TRP A 209 0.71 -16.42 9.60
N ASP A 210 1.39 -15.41 10.12
CA ASP A 210 2.83 -15.43 10.44
C ASP A 210 3.74 -15.69 9.21
N CYS A 211 3.28 -15.32 8.00
CA CYS A 211 4.10 -15.45 6.79
C CYS A 211 5.33 -14.53 6.80
N GLU A 212 5.32 -13.49 7.64
CA GLU A 212 6.46 -12.60 7.89
C GLU A 212 7.50 -13.21 8.85
N ARG A 213 7.15 -14.30 9.56
CA ARG A 213 8.02 -15.00 10.53
C ARG A 213 8.55 -16.28 9.94
N TYR A 214 9.63 -16.21 9.21
CA TYR A 214 10.26 -17.32 8.52
C TYR A 214 11.77 -17.43 8.85
N THR A 215 12.33 -18.57 8.54
CA THR A 215 13.78 -18.81 8.46
C THR A 215 14.21 -18.95 7.00
N GLU A 216 15.50 -18.95 6.73
CA GLU A 216 16.00 -19.21 5.37
C GLU A 216 15.44 -20.52 4.78
N GLN A 217 15.28 -21.55 5.60
CA GLN A 217 14.77 -22.86 5.17
C GLN A 217 13.26 -22.86 4.93
N SER A 218 12.48 -22.13 5.74
CA SER A 218 11.01 -22.11 5.65
C SER A 218 10.46 -21.03 4.70
N TRP A 219 11.32 -20.17 4.15
CA TRP A 219 10.90 -19.18 3.17
C TRP A 219 10.68 -19.81 1.77
N PRO A 220 9.65 -19.45 1.01
CA PRO A 220 8.52 -18.59 1.36
C PRO A 220 7.46 -19.34 2.18
N LYS A 221 6.86 -18.72 3.17
CA LYS A 221 5.70 -19.30 3.88
C LYS A 221 4.38 -19.08 3.17
N GLY A 222 4.28 -18.00 2.42
CA GLY A 222 3.13 -17.69 1.61
C GLY A 222 3.53 -16.84 0.42
N PHE A 223 2.70 -16.86 -0.61
CA PHE A 223 2.90 -16.06 -1.80
C PHE A 223 1.57 -15.64 -2.43
N LEU A 224 1.63 -14.53 -3.14
CA LEU A 224 0.59 -14.07 -4.05
C LEU A 224 1.10 -14.25 -5.48
N TYR A 225 0.30 -14.85 -6.33
CA TYR A 225 0.54 -14.91 -7.77
C TYR A 225 -0.62 -14.30 -8.55
N MET A 226 -0.32 -13.44 -9.52
CA MET A 226 -1.30 -12.82 -10.38
C MET A 226 -0.74 -12.46 -11.75
N HIS A 227 -1.63 -12.33 -12.74
CA HIS A 227 -1.31 -11.78 -14.05
C HIS A 227 -1.75 -10.33 -14.17
N PHE A 228 -1.03 -9.54 -14.95
CA PHE A 228 -1.51 -8.23 -15.35
C PHE A 228 -2.47 -8.36 -16.55
N CYS A 229 -3.47 -7.46 -16.62
CA CYS A 229 -4.44 -7.49 -17.69
C CYS A 229 -3.77 -7.10 -19.02
N PRO A 230 -3.87 -7.92 -20.07
CA PRO A 230 -3.33 -7.57 -21.38
C PRO A 230 -4.02 -6.32 -21.97
N GLU A 231 -3.33 -5.61 -22.84
CA GLU A 231 -3.91 -4.46 -23.57
C GLU A 231 -4.99 -4.88 -24.56
N THR A 232 -4.80 -6.03 -25.19
CA THR A 232 -5.71 -6.60 -26.19
C THR A 232 -6.45 -7.80 -25.63
N ASP A 233 -7.60 -8.15 -26.22
CA ASP A 233 -8.31 -9.36 -25.86
C ASP A 233 -7.55 -10.59 -26.38
N THR A 234 -6.94 -11.29 -25.44
CA THR A 234 -6.18 -12.52 -25.66
C THR A 234 -6.43 -13.50 -24.52
N PRO A 235 -6.51 -14.80 -24.79
CA PRO A 235 -6.61 -15.79 -23.74
C PRO A 235 -5.27 -16.06 -23.01
N TYR A 236 -4.21 -15.34 -23.37
CA TYR A 236 -2.86 -15.55 -22.83
C TYR A 236 -2.38 -14.35 -22.04
N ALA A 237 -1.60 -14.61 -21.00
CA ALA A 237 -0.89 -13.60 -20.25
C ALA A 237 0.42 -13.22 -20.94
N SER A 238 0.74 -11.92 -20.96
CA SER A 238 2.06 -11.41 -21.36
C SER A 238 2.98 -11.22 -20.15
N THR A 239 2.41 -10.87 -19.00
CA THR A 239 3.17 -10.57 -17.78
C THR A 239 2.42 -11.05 -16.53
N GLY A 240 3.19 -11.28 -15.47
CA GLY A 240 2.68 -11.64 -14.16
C GLY A 240 3.65 -11.29 -13.05
N VAL A 241 3.24 -11.51 -11.83
CA VAL A 241 4.09 -11.33 -10.65
C VAL A 241 3.80 -12.41 -9.62
N ILE A 242 4.88 -12.93 -9.01
CA ILE A 242 4.79 -13.69 -7.77
C ILE A 242 5.49 -12.88 -6.68
N LEU A 243 4.81 -12.73 -5.54
CA LEU A 243 5.28 -11.93 -4.41
C LEU A 243 5.22 -12.76 -3.13
N SER A 244 6.26 -12.67 -2.33
CA SER A 244 6.29 -13.20 -0.96
C SER A 244 6.87 -12.17 -0.01
N TYR A 245 6.54 -12.28 1.28
CA TYR A 245 7.14 -11.42 2.29
C TYR A 245 8.65 -11.64 2.38
N MET A 246 9.38 -10.55 2.59
CA MET A 246 10.81 -10.56 2.87
C MET A 246 11.14 -9.46 3.88
N GLN A 247 11.89 -9.82 4.91
CA GLN A 247 12.33 -8.86 5.91
C GLN A 247 13.52 -8.05 5.41
N MET A 248 13.64 -6.79 5.85
CA MET A 248 14.82 -5.98 5.55
C MET A 248 16.12 -6.65 6.04
N ALA A 249 16.06 -7.39 7.15
CA ALA A 249 17.19 -8.11 7.71
C ALA A 249 17.88 -9.04 6.70
N ASP A 250 17.15 -9.63 5.76
CA ASP A 250 17.70 -10.52 4.72
C ASP A 250 18.62 -9.79 3.74
N VAL A 251 18.44 -8.49 3.60
CA VAL A 251 19.15 -7.63 2.63
C VAL A 251 19.90 -6.46 3.28
N GLU A 252 19.91 -6.38 4.62
CA GLU A 252 20.48 -5.26 5.38
C GLU A 252 21.97 -5.01 5.04
N GLN A 253 22.73 -6.07 4.76
CA GLN A 253 24.14 -5.97 4.39
C GLN A 253 24.39 -5.14 3.11
N TRP A 254 23.38 -4.98 2.27
CA TRP A 254 23.46 -4.17 1.04
C TRP A 254 22.79 -2.80 1.17
N LYS A 255 22.27 -2.47 2.36
CA LYS A 255 21.68 -1.13 2.62
C LYS A 255 22.75 -0.04 2.45
N GLY A 256 22.35 1.09 1.87
CA GLY A 256 23.26 2.20 1.56
C GLY A 256 24.09 2.02 0.27
N THR A 257 23.97 0.89 -0.43
CA THR A 257 24.56 0.72 -1.76
C THR A 257 23.61 1.22 -2.85
N ALA A 258 24.15 1.67 -3.97
CA ALA A 258 23.36 2.21 -5.07
C ALA A 258 22.61 1.11 -5.85
N PRO A 259 21.36 1.35 -6.31
CA PRO A 259 20.66 0.47 -7.24
C PRO A 259 21.53 0.14 -8.47
N GLY A 260 21.53 -1.13 -8.90
CA GLY A 260 22.32 -1.61 -10.02
C GLY A 260 23.83 -1.74 -9.76
N ARG A 261 24.31 -1.40 -8.55
CA ARG A 261 25.74 -1.46 -8.17
C ARG A 261 25.99 -2.20 -6.85
N ARG A 262 25.12 -3.15 -6.49
CA ARG A 262 25.20 -3.89 -5.20
C ARG A 262 26.12 -5.10 -5.23
N GLY A 263 26.71 -5.40 -6.39
CA GLY A 263 27.69 -6.49 -6.58
C GLY A 263 27.05 -7.86 -6.82
N GLN A 264 27.90 -8.82 -7.21
CA GLN A 264 27.47 -10.14 -7.64
C GLN A 264 26.76 -10.93 -6.53
N ALA A 265 27.19 -10.80 -5.30
CA ALA A 265 26.57 -11.50 -4.16
C ALA A 265 25.09 -11.14 -3.98
N TYR A 266 24.70 -9.90 -4.24
CA TYR A 266 23.31 -9.46 -4.22
C TYR A 266 22.51 -10.06 -5.39
N GLU A 267 23.07 -10.08 -6.58
CA GLU A 267 22.42 -10.69 -7.75
C GLU A 267 22.23 -12.21 -7.56
N ASP A 268 23.23 -12.88 -6.98
CA ASP A 268 23.15 -14.30 -6.65
C ASP A 268 22.10 -14.59 -5.57
N PHE A 269 22.01 -13.73 -4.56
CA PHE A 269 20.96 -13.81 -3.55
C PHE A 269 19.56 -13.70 -4.20
N LYS A 270 19.33 -12.66 -5.01
CA LYS A 270 18.05 -12.46 -5.71
C LYS A 270 17.72 -13.66 -6.60
N ARG A 271 18.68 -14.18 -7.35
CA ARG A 271 18.47 -15.35 -8.21
C ARG A 271 18.06 -16.58 -7.41
N ARG A 272 18.75 -16.90 -6.31
CA ARG A 272 18.37 -18.04 -5.44
C ARG A 272 16.95 -17.89 -4.90
N LYS A 273 16.58 -16.71 -4.44
CA LYS A 273 15.22 -16.43 -3.94
C LYS A 273 14.17 -16.53 -5.05
N ALA A 274 14.47 -16.01 -6.24
CA ALA A 274 13.58 -16.12 -7.39
C ALA A 274 13.37 -17.57 -7.81
N GLU A 275 14.45 -18.37 -7.96
CA GLU A 275 14.32 -19.77 -8.32
C GLU A 275 13.46 -20.56 -7.34
N ARG A 276 13.61 -20.29 -6.03
CA ARG A 276 12.78 -20.94 -5.01
C ARG A 276 11.30 -20.57 -5.12
N LEU A 277 10.96 -19.32 -5.42
CA LEU A 277 9.57 -18.92 -5.70
C LEU A 277 9.05 -19.56 -6.98
N LEU A 278 9.88 -19.66 -8.00
CA LEU A 278 9.51 -20.30 -9.26
C LEU A 278 9.32 -21.82 -9.10
N ASP A 279 10.06 -22.48 -8.20
CA ASP A 279 9.83 -23.89 -7.86
C ASP A 279 8.45 -24.07 -7.22
N VAL A 280 8.14 -23.24 -6.23
CA VAL A 280 6.80 -23.23 -5.60
C VAL A 280 5.70 -22.93 -6.61
N LEU A 281 5.93 -21.99 -7.52
CA LEU A 281 4.95 -21.67 -8.57
C LEU A 281 4.72 -22.85 -9.52
N GLU A 282 5.78 -23.55 -9.92
CA GLU A 282 5.70 -24.74 -10.78
C GLU A 282 4.94 -25.90 -10.13
N GLU A 283 5.02 -26.07 -8.81
CA GLU A 283 4.23 -27.06 -8.06
C GLU A 283 2.72 -26.79 -8.17
N HIS A 284 2.31 -25.52 -8.17
CA HIS A 284 0.91 -25.12 -8.27
C HIS A 284 0.41 -24.93 -9.71
N PHE A 285 1.30 -24.59 -10.62
CA PHE A 285 1.03 -24.34 -12.04
C PHE A 285 2.04 -25.10 -12.92
N PRO A 286 1.88 -26.43 -13.05
CA PRO A 286 2.83 -27.27 -13.78
C PRO A 286 3.05 -26.81 -15.22
N GLY A 287 4.29 -26.69 -15.61
CA GLY A 287 4.70 -26.22 -16.94
C GLY A 287 4.87 -24.71 -17.09
N ILE A 288 4.56 -23.92 -16.07
CA ILE A 288 4.66 -22.45 -16.15
C ILE A 288 6.07 -21.97 -16.44
N ARG A 289 7.09 -22.64 -15.87
CA ARG A 289 8.51 -22.27 -16.11
C ARG A 289 8.86 -22.29 -17.60
N SER A 290 8.31 -23.23 -18.36
CA SER A 290 8.58 -23.31 -19.80
C SER A 290 8.02 -22.12 -20.59
N GLY A 291 6.98 -21.48 -20.07
CA GLY A 291 6.36 -20.28 -20.62
C GLY A 291 7.08 -18.98 -20.24
N ILE A 292 7.98 -18.98 -19.27
CA ILE A 292 8.71 -17.78 -18.86
C ILE A 292 9.82 -17.48 -19.87
N GLN A 293 9.83 -16.26 -20.42
CA GLN A 293 10.88 -15.76 -21.29
C GLN A 293 12.03 -15.15 -20.48
N ASN A 294 11.70 -14.28 -19.54
CA ASN A 294 12.63 -13.67 -18.59
C ASN A 294 11.89 -13.19 -17.34
N TYR A 295 12.62 -12.79 -16.32
CA TYR A 295 12.06 -12.19 -15.11
C TYR A 295 12.97 -11.12 -14.52
N TYR A 296 12.38 -10.25 -13.73
CA TYR A 296 13.06 -9.25 -12.90
C TYR A 296 12.67 -9.45 -11.43
N THR A 297 13.45 -8.91 -10.52
CA THR A 297 13.20 -9.07 -9.09
C THR A 297 13.28 -7.75 -8.34
N SER A 298 12.47 -7.61 -7.30
CA SER A 298 12.57 -6.56 -6.30
C SER A 298 12.74 -7.14 -4.90
N THR A 299 13.34 -6.36 -4.01
CA THR A 299 13.58 -6.71 -2.61
C THR A 299 13.09 -5.55 -1.72
N PRO A 300 13.12 -5.67 -0.37
CA PRO A 300 12.87 -4.55 0.51
C PRO A 300 13.74 -3.30 0.23
N LEU A 301 14.97 -3.48 -0.28
CA LEU A 301 15.80 -2.35 -0.71
C LEU A 301 15.22 -1.57 -1.89
N THR A 302 14.47 -2.23 -2.77
CA THR A 302 13.80 -1.54 -3.88
C THR A 302 12.73 -0.57 -3.36
N TYR A 303 11.93 -1.00 -2.37
CA TYR A 303 10.97 -0.10 -1.73
C TYR A 303 11.67 1.06 -1.02
N LEU A 304 12.74 0.76 -0.26
CA LEU A 304 13.51 1.81 0.40
C LEU A 304 14.08 2.85 -0.58
N ASP A 305 14.65 2.39 -1.71
CA ASP A 305 15.31 3.26 -2.69
C ASP A 305 14.31 4.14 -3.47
N TYR A 306 13.18 3.56 -3.87
CA TYR A 306 12.25 4.22 -4.79
C TYR A 306 11.07 4.91 -4.10
N THR A 307 10.64 4.41 -2.94
CA THR A 307 9.51 4.99 -2.20
C THR A 307 9.91 5.63 -0.87
N GLY A 308 11.16 5.44 -0.45
CA GLY A 308 11.66 5.96 0.82
C GLY A 308 11.01 5.33 2.06
N THR A 309 10.27 4.22 1.90
CA THR A 309 9.62 3.56 3.05
C THR A 309 10.65 2.92 3.95
N GLU A 310 10.61 3.28 5.23
CA GLU A 310 11.51 2.74 6.24
C GLU A 310 11.34 1.22 6.35
N GLY A 311 12.45 0.51 6.58
CA GLY A 311 12.46 -0.95 6.64
C GLY A 311 12.12 -1.65 5.31
N GLY A 312 12.05 -0.91 4.19
CA GLY A 312 11.63 -1.47 2.89
C GLY A 312 10.20 -1.99 2.89
N SER A 313 9.36 -1.41 3.74
CA SER A 313 7.96 -1.79 3.92
C SER A 313 7.15 -1.64 2.63
N MET A 314 6.30 -2.63 2.32
CA MET A 314 5.40 -2.56 1.16
C MET A 314 4.25 -1.56 1.37
N TYR A 315 3.69 -1.54 2.58
CA TYR A 315 2.46 -0.81 2.89
C TYR A 315 2.66 0.32 3.90
N GLY A 316 3.92 0.62 4.26
CA GLY A 316 4.24 1.68 5.20
C GLY A 316 3.85 1.37 6.64
N ASN A 317 3.25 2.33 7.32
CA ASN A 317 2.88 2.23 8.73
C ASN A 317 1.94 1.05 9.02
N ALA A 318 2.32 0.19 9.94
CA ALA A 318 1.48 -0.91 10.40
C ALA A 318 0.22 -0.39 11.11
N ARG A 319 -0.90 -1.08 10.91
CA ARG A 319 -2.14 -0.85 11.64
C ARG A 319 -2.16 -1.77 12.86
N ASP A 320 -1.97 -1.21 14.04
CA ASP A 320 -1.83 -1.94 15.30
C ASP A 320 -2.81 -1.40 16.34
N ILE A 321 -3.71 -2.27 16.84
CA ILE A 321 -4.70 -1.91 17.87
C ILE A 321 -4.02 -1.46 19.17
N GLY A 322 -2.82 -1.96 19.47
CA GLY A 322 -2.06 -1.60 20.67
C GLY A 322 -1.55 -0.16 20.67
N LEU A 323 -1.44 0.46 19.50
CA LEU A 323 -1.00 1.85 19.37
C LEU A 323 -2.14 2.86 19.54
N GLY A 324 -3.39 2.46 19.32
CA GLY A 324 -4.54 3.37 19.38
C GLY A 324 -4.32 4.63 18.55
N SER A 325 -4.58 5.79 19.15
CA SER A 325 -4.38 7.10 18.50
C SER A 325 -2.89 7.42 18.21
N ALA A 326 -1.95 6.82 18.93
CA ALA A 326 -0.52 7.07 18.72
C ALA A 326 -0.02 6.54 17.38
N GLY A 327 -0.67 5.50 16.82
CA GLY A 327 -0.38 4.95 15.49
C GLY A 327 -0.98 5.75 14.33
N ARG A 328 -1.78 6.77 14.60
CA ARG A 328 -2.41 7.59 13.56
C ARG A 328 -1.53 8.77 13.17
N VAL A 329 -1.40 8.99 11.87
CA VAL A 329 -0.72 10.17 11.31
C VAL A 329 -1.80 11.11 10.78
N PRO A 330 -1.89 12.36 11.29
CA PRO A 330 -2.91 13.30 10.82
C PRO A 330 -2.52 13.89 9.46
N GLN A 331 -3.52 14.27 8.66
CA GLN A 331 -3.34 15.02 7.41
C GLN A 331 -2.76 16.41 7.67
N ARG A 332 -3.25 17.10 8.70
CA ARG A 332 -2.71 18.40 9.14
C ARG A 332 -1.48 18.21 10.00
N THR A 333 -0.44 18.94 9.67
CA THR A 333 0.73 19.10 10.56
C THR A 333 0.55 20.29 11.49
N ARG A 334 1.57 20.58 12.29
CA ARG A 334 1.66 21.83 13.08
C ARG A 334 2.07 23.03 12.22
N ILE A 335 2.56 22.79 11.03
CA ILE A 335 2.85 23.84 10.05
C ILE A 335 1.55 24.10 9.29
N PRO A 336 0.97 25.31 9.35
CA PRO A 336 -0.42 25.57 8.93
C PRO A 336 -0.74 25.18 7.48
N ASN A 337 0.24 25.27 6.59
CA ASN A 337 0.09 25.03 5.16
C ASN A 337 0.87 23.79 4.68
N LEU A 338 1.30 22.90 5.58
CA LEU A 338 1.90 21.62 5.26
C LEU A 338 0.94 20.49 5.61
N TYR A 339 0.50 19.77 4.59
CA TYR A 339 -0.40 18.61 4.69
C TYR A 339 0.31 17.33 4.33
N LEU A 340 -0.16 16.22 4.90
CA LEU A 340 0.31 14.87 4.60
C LEU A 340 -0.80 14.09 3.89
N THR A 341 -0.45 13.27 2.92
CA THR A 341 -1.35 12.41 2.18
C THR A 341 -0.71 11.04 1.93
N GLY A 342 -1.38 10.17 1.18
CA GLY A 342 -0.85 8.88 0.76
C GLY A 342 -1.12 7.73 1.72
N GLN A 343 -0.51 6.59 1.42
CA GLN A 343 -0.82 5.29 2.05
C GLN A 343 -0.58 5.25 3.57
N ASN A 344 0.32 6.08 4.08
CA ASN A 344 0.69 6.09 5.51
C ASN A 344 -0.30 6.85 6.38
N ILE A 345 -1.21 7.62 5.79
CA ILE A 345 -2.12 8.52 6.50
C ILE A 345 -3.43 7.80 6.82
N ASN A 346 -4.21 7.42 5.83
CA ASN A 346 -5.50 6.76 6.04
C ASN A 346 -5.43 5.26 5.76
N SER A 347 -5.22 4.87 4.51
CA SER A 347 -5.16 3.48 4.08
C SER A 347 -4.24 3.34 2.87
N HIS A 348 -3.68 2.17 2.69
CA HIS A 348 -2.83 1.82 1.56
C HIS A 348 -3.67 1.25 0.39
N GLY A 349 -2.99 1.00 -0.73
CA GLY A 349 -3.60 0.57 -1.98
C GLY A 349 -4.26 1.74 -2.73
N MET A 350 -4.57 1.53 -4.01
CA MET A 350 -5.08 2.60 -4.89
C MET A 350 -6.34 3.26 -4.33
N LEU A 351 -7.33 2.47 -3.90
CA LEU A 351 -8.55 3.02 -3.33
C LEU A 351 -8.28 3.74 -2.01
N GLY A 352 -7.47 3.15 -1.12
CA GLY A 352 -7.13 3.76 0.16
C GLY A 352 -6.45 5.13 -0.01
N VAL A 353 -5.55 5.25 -0.99
CA VAL A 353 -4.88 6.51 -1.32
C VAL A 353 -5.85 7.52 -1.94
N LEU A 354 -6.74 7.09 -2.85
CA LEU A 354 -7.77 7.98 -3.42
C LEU A 354 -8.71 8.55 -2.35
N VAL A 355 -9.20 7.70 -1.45
CA VAL A 355 -10.02 8.14 -0.32
C VAL A 355 -9.23 9.07 0.60
N GLY A 356 -7.97 8.74 0.89
CA GLY A 356 -7.05 9.57 1.66
C GLY A 356 -6.84 10.96 1.02
N THR A 357 -6.75 11.03 -0.31
CA THR A 357 -6.66 12.28 -1.05
C THR A 357 -7.92 13.13 -0.89
N VAL A 358 -9.11 12.51 -0.98
CA VAL A 358 -10.38 13.22 -0.73
C VAL A 358 -10.40 13.84 0.68
N VAL A 359 -9.94 13.12 1.69
CA VAL A 359 -9.84 13.64 3.06
C VAL A 359 -8.84 14.79 3.14
N THR A 360 -7.66 14.64 2.54
CA THR A 360 -6.65 15.72 2.53
C THR A 360 -7.18 16.97 1.80
N CYS A 361 -7.86 16.81 0.68
CA CYS A 361 -8.51 17.92 -0.03
C CYS A 361 -9.64 18.57 0.82
N SER A 362 -10.34 17.80 1.64
CA SER A 362 -11.38 18.31 2.53
C SER A 362 -10.82 19.23 3.63
N GLU A 363 -9.55 19.12 3.96
CA GLU A 363 -8.85 20.04 4.85
C GLU A 363 -8.62 21.42 4.21
N LEU A 364 -8.60 21.49 2.88
CA LEU A 364 -8.38 22.71 2.10
C LEU A 364 -9.70 23.33 1.65
N LEU A 365 -10.67 22.50 1.19
CA LEU A 365 -11.88 22.94 0.50
C LEU A 365 -13.17 22.74 1.30
N THR A 366 -13.18 22.12 2.42
CA THR A 366 -14.29 21.59 3.21
C THR A 366 -14.86 20.25 2.71
N ALA A 367 -15.22 19.37 3.64
CA ALA A 367 -15.78 18.05 3.33
C ALA A 367 -17.08 18.16 2.50
N LYS A 368 -17.94 19.14 2.83
CA LYS A 368 -19.20 19.38 2.11
C LYS A 368 -18.97 19.67 0.63
N THR A 369 -18.03 20.58 0.32
CA THR A 369 -17.70 20.95 -1.07
C THR A 369 -17.22 19.74 -1.86
N ILE A 370 -16.29 18.96 -1.31
CA ILE A 370 -15.76 17.77 -1.98
C ILE A 370 -16.86 16.72 -2.18
N TYR A 371 -17.69 16.48 -1.18
CA TYR A 371 -18.78 15.51 -1.26
C TYR A 371 -19.83 15.89 -2.33
N GLU A 372 -20.20 17.17 -2.42
CA GLU A 372 -21.10 17.68 -3.45
C GLU A 372 -20.50 17.52 -4.86
N GLN A 373 -19.19 17.76 -5.02
CA GLN A 373 -18.49 17.55 -6.29
C GLN A 373 -18.46 16.08 -6.71
N ILE A 374 -18.19 15.17 -5.77
CA ILE A 374 -18.20 13.73 -6.02
C ILE A 374 -19.58 13.24 -6.44
N LYS A 375 -20.64 13.71 -5.77
CA LYS A 375 -22.04 13.39 -6.14
C LYS A 375 -22.33 13.84 -7.57
N LYS A 376 -22.03 15.09 -7.88
CA LYS A 376 -22.29 15.69 -9.20
C LYS A 376 -21.51 15.00 -10.32
N ALA A 377 -20.28 14.57 -10.08
CA ALA A 377 -19.46 13.87 -11.07
C ALA A 377 -19.95 12.44 -11.38
N GLY A 378 -20.85 11.91 -10.57
CA GLY A 378 -21.41 10.57 -10.73
C GLY A 378 -22.82 10.52 -11.28
N GLU A 379 -23.43 11.68 -11.54
CA GLU A 379 -24.65 11.85 -12.32
C GLU A 379 -24.33 11.99 -13.81
#